data_b352f1d0d4cc7e4c4c50f6023d240df3
#
_entry.id   b352f1d0d4cc7e4c4c50f6023d240df3
#
_cell.length_a   1.000
_cell.length_b   1.000
_cell.length_c   1.000
_cell.angle_alpha   90.00
_cell.angle_beta   90.00
_cell.angle_gamma   90.00
#
_symmetry.space_group_name_H-M   'P 1'
#
loop_
_entity.id
_entity.type
_entity.pdbx_description
1 polymer ?
#
loop_
_entity_poly.entity_id
_entity_poly.type
_entity_poly.pdbx_seq_one_letter_code
_entity_poly.pdbx_strand_id
1 'polypeptide(L)'
;MSVYGRVEEVHQENREPLEYQIEQESHHRESSRLPLVKILLWSTLVTGITLGVPLLLDLMSAQEVQDFYTGWALHQTGKIYSDYYGSQGLLYYLLTYVTQGGFFFAIFEWLALVAGGFFLFRSADTLTEQGDQAGQVVTIFYMLVTGLAFGGGYATILALPFLFAAFSLVATYLSNPSHDKGFVRIGLALAGGFFFAPLASLLFIAVVSLGLLVFNLGHRRFAHGFYQFLAVALGFSLVFYPTAYYSVATGSFEDAISGILYPIHSIRLTSVSALLENVLFYGLLALGIGVLVFVFLGLFQSKSSKLYVISVPASLFLILGLVVIFFTQDPLHASRLMLIFPVFLLLLVSNIKGQQSGRSVRRRRREEPVSLWHRYTKGNLYLPILTLLYLLAVPFLMRFVLYPVPYQERERLADLVKEETSTEDAIYAWDDTATLYRKSERLSPSAILSPMHYTATEENRNKLLNDLKEKQPKVIVVNDKVAVWSEVETILKENYQLVKTDYSEF
;
A
#
# COMPACT_ATOMS: atom_id res chain seq x y z
N MET A 1 -30.30 -50.96 -72.93
CA MET A 1 -30.61 -49.58 -72.57
C MET A 1 -29.76 -49.18 -71.37
N SER A 2 -28.57 -48.63 -71.62
CA SER A 2 -27.59 -48.31 -70.56
C SER A 2 -27.65 -46.78 -70.33
N VAL A 3 -27.96 -46.41 -69.08
CA VAL A 3 -27.99 -44.98 -68.67
C VAL A 3 -26.67 -44.67 -67.97
N TYR A 4 -25.85 -43.80 -68.53
CA TYR A 4 -24.62 -43.29 -67.89
C TYR A 4 -24.95 -41.98 -67.19
N GLY A 5 -24.78 -41.93 -65.87
CA GLY A 5 -24.85 -40.74 -65.03
C GLY A 5 -23.49 -40.09 -64.91
N ARG A 6 -23.46 -38.76 -64.98
CA ARG A 6 -22.28 -37.89 -64.89
C ARG A 6 -21.77 -37.89 -63.45
N VAL A 7 -20.49 -38.15 -63.24
CA VAL A 7 -19.79 -38.02 -61.97
C VAL A 7 -19.47 -36.51 -61.78
N GLU A 8 -20.09 -35.86 -60.80
CA GLU A 8 -19.65 -34.55 -60.36
C GLU A 8 -18.36 -34.69 -59.54
N GLU A 9 -17.31 -34.01 -59.99
CA GLU A 9 -16.07 -33.83 -59.21
C GLU A 9 -16.42 -33.01 -57.96
N VAL A 10 -16.38 -33.69 -56.81
CA VAL A 10 -16.41 -33.07 -55.49
C VAL A 10 -15.06 -32.39 -55.30
N HIS A 11 -15.03 -31.07 -55.36
CA HIS A 11 -13.90 -30.28 -54.93
C HIS A 11 -13.59 -30.66 -53.49
N GLN A 12 -12.48 -31.37 -53.28
CA GLN A 12 -11.84 -31.49 -51.97
C GLN A 12 -11.35 -30.13 -51.54
N GLU A 13 -12.17 -29.42 -50.79
CA GLU A 13 -11.74 -28.31 -49.99
C GLU A 13 -10.63 -28.86 -49.04
N ASN A 14 -9.40 -28.39 -49.22
CA ASN A 14 -8.27 -28.66 -48.34
C ASN A 14 -8.62 -28.08 -46.95
N ARG A 15 -9.31 -28.88 -46.16
CA ARG A 15 -9.41 -28.66 -44.72
C ARG A 15 -8.10 -29.13 -44.13
N GLU A 16 -7.18 -28.19 -43.90
CA GLU A 16 -6.03 -28.49 -43.03
C GLU A 16 -6.54 -29.14 -41.75
N PRO A 17 -5.90 -30.21 -41.27
CA PRO A 17 -6.34 -30.91 -40.07
C PRO A 17 -6.48 -29.94 -38.93
N LEU A 18 -7.59 -30.02 -38.19
CA LEU A 18 -7.86 -29.19 -37.01
C LEU A 18 -6.69 -29.19 -36.01
N GLU A 19 -5.92 -30.29 -35.97
CA GLU A 19 -4.67 -30.40 -35.18
C GLU A 19 -3.61 -29.36 -35.58
N TYR A 20 -3.48 -29.08 -36.90
CA TYR A 20 -2.49 -28.11 -37.41
C TYR A 20 -2.88 -26.65 -37.05
N GLN A 21 -4.17 -26.35 -37.03
CA GLN A 21 -4.66 -25.05 -36.56
C GLN A 21 -4.53 -24.88 -35.02
N ILE A 22 -4.72 -25.96 -34.26
CA ILE A 22 -4.51 -25.98 -32.81
C ILE A 22 -3.01 -25.88 -32.47
N GLU A 23 -2.12 -26.52 -33.23
CA GLU A 23 -0.67 -26.37 -33.07
C GLU A 23 -0.20 -24.94 -33.46
N GLN A 24 -0.70 -24.34 -34.52
CA GLN A 24 -0.37 -22.95 -34.88
C GLN A 24 -0.90 -21.94 -33.86
N GLU A 25 -2.09 -22.13 -33.27
CA GLU A 25 -2.59 -21.29 -32.17
C GLU A 25 -1.78 -21.53 -30.87
N SER A 26 -1.24 -22.73 -30.64
CA SER A 26 -0.37 -23.01 -29.49
C SER A 26 1.05 -22.47 -29.64
N HIS A 27 1.58 -22.37 -30.86
CA HIS A 27 2.92 -21.82 -31.14
C HIS A 27 2.99 -20.28 -31.14
N HIS A 28 1.87 -19.55 -31.16
CA HIS A 28 1.87 -18.10 -31.07
C HIS A 28 1.72 -17.53 -29.65
N ARG A 29 1.72 -18.34 -28.61
CA ARG A 29 2.01 -17.87 -27.25
C ARG A 29 3.52 -17.77 -27.03
N GLU A 30 4.20 -16.89 -27.71
CA GLU A 30 5.45 -16.35 -27.14
C GLU A 30 5.06 -15.62 -25.86
N SER A 31 5.13 -16.33 -24.72
CA SER A 31 5.05 -15.71 -23.42
C SER A 31 6.12 -14.62 -23.40
N SER A 32 5.70 -13.38 -23.31
CA SER A 32 6.61 -12.24 -23.28
C SER A 32 7.66 -12.51 -22.19
N ARG A 33 8.94 -12.41 -22.58
CA ARG A 33 10.04 -12.72 -21.65
C ARG A 33 9.94 -11.78 -20.46
N LEU A 34 9.79 -12.38 -19.28
CA LEU A 34 9.76 -11.65 -18.02
C LEU A 34 11.01 -10.77 -17.90
N PRO A 35 10.88 -9.45 -17.66
CA PRO A 35 12.03 -8.55 -17.57
C PRO A 35 12.71 -8.61 -16.20
N LEU A 36 13.16 -9.83 -15.77
CA LEU A 36 13.73 -10.08 -14.45
C LEU A 36 14.86 -9.11 -14.08
N VAL A 37 15.79 -8.88 -15.02
CA VAL A 37 16.92 -7.97 -14.76
C VAL A 37 16.43 -6.55 -14.44
N LYS A 38 15.43 -6.05 -15.18
CA LYS A 38 14.82 -4.73 -14.90
C LYS A 38 14.13 -4.70 -13.54
N ILE A 39 13.39 -5.77 -13.19
CA ILE A 39 12.73 -5.89 -11.89
C ILE A 39 13.76 -5.85 -10.76
N LEU A 40 14.83 -6.63 -10.84
CA LEU A 40 15.89 -6.65 -9.82
C LEU A 40 16.58 -5.30 -9.69
N LEU A 41 16.97 -4.68 -10.82
CA LEU A 41 17.63 -3.37 -10.81
C LEU A 41 16.72 -2.28 -10.21
N TRP A 42 15.46 -2.21 -10.63
CA TRP A 42 14.51 -1.25 -10.10
C TRP A 42 14.22 -1.49 -8.61
N SER A 43 14.03 -2.74 -8.18
CA SER A 43 13.81 -3.05 -6.76
C SER A 43 14.99 -2.60 -5.90
N THR A 44 16.23 -2.85 -6.36
CA THR A 44 17.44 -2.43 -5.64
C THR A 44 17.55 -0.90 -5.55
N LEU A 45 17.32 -0.21 -6.67
CA LEU A 45 17.35 1.25 -6.71
C LEU A 45 16.25 1.85 -5.80
N VAL A 46 15.04 1.34 -5.90
CA VAL A 46 13.89 1.85 -5.14
C VAL A 46 14.10 1.62 -3.65
N THR A 47 14.45 0.41 -3.20
CA THR A 47 14.74 0.15 -1.77
C THR A 47 15.87 1.05 -1.24
N GLY A 48 16.92 1.25 -2.05
CA GLY A 48 18.00 2.17 -1.68
C GLY A 48 17.50 3.60 -1.46
N ILE A 49 16.62 4.09 -2.33
CA ILE A 49 16.08 5.46 -2.24
C ILE A 49 15.01 5.56 -1.15
N THR A 50 14.05 4.61 -1.07
CA THR A 50 12.89 4.72 -0.19
C THR A 50 13.22 4.45 1.27
N LEU A 51 14.13 3.53 1.55
CA LEU A 51 14.49 3.12 2.91
C LEU A 51 15.97 3.38 3.23
N GLY A 52 16.90 3.03 2.33
CA GLY A 52 18.32 3.15 2.59
C GLY A 52 18.76 4.60 2.85
N VAL A 53 18.40 5.52 1.97
CA VAL A 53 18.69 6.95 2.12
C VAL A 53 18.03 7.54 3.36
N PRO A 54 16.71 7.33 3.64
CA PRO A 54 16.09 7.82 4.85
C PRO A 54 16.70 7.29 6.15
N LEU A 55 17.09 6.02 6.21
CA LEU A 55 17.80 5.48 7.38
C LEU A 55 19.17 6.12 7.63
N LEU A 56 19.91 6.40 6.55
CA LEU A 56 21.26 6.97 6.66
C LEU A 56 21.25 8.47 6.95
N LEU A 57 20.26 9.21 6.44
CA LEU A 57 20.19 10.66 6.52
C LEU A 57 19.14 11.18 7.52
N ASP A 58 18.52 10.29 8.29
CA ASP A 58 17.44 10.64 9.25
C ASP A 58 16.25 11.37 8.57
N LEU A 59 15.82 10.82 7.42
CA LEU A 59 14.71 11.32 6.60
C LEU A 59 13.47 10.42 6.68
N MET A 60 13.41 9.55 7.69
CA MET A 60 12.24 8.68 7.89
C MET A 60 11.00 9.50 8.25
N SER A 61 9.85 9.07 7.78
CA SER A 61 8.59 9.68 8.18
C SER A 61 8.28 9.44 9.67
N ALA A 62 7.53 10.33 10.29
CA ALA A 62 7.16 10.19 11.70
C ALA A 62 6.48 8.84 12.00
N GLN A 63 5.61 8.36 11.10
CA GLN A 63 4.95 7.06 11.24
C GLN A 63 5.96 5.91 11.19
N GLU A 64 6.90 5.93 10.25
CA GLU A 64 7.90 4.86 10.12
C GLU A 64 8.89 4.83 11.30
N VAL A 65 9.27 6.01 11.79
CA VAL A 65 10.06 6.10 13.03
C VAL A 65 9.30 5.46 14.19
N GLN A 66 8.00 5.73 14.31
CA GLN A 66 7.14 5.13 15.33
C GLN A 66 7.04 3.61 15.18
N ASP A 67 6.76 3.12 13.97
CA ASP A 67 6.60 1.69 13.70
C ASP A 67 7.93 0.92 13.91
N PHE A 68 9.06 1.51 13.52
CA PHE A 68 10.38 0.92 13.75
C PHE A 68 10.80 0.96 15.21
N TYR A 69 10.50 2.05 15.92
CA TYR A 69 10.67 2.09 17.36
C TYR A 69 9.81 1.03 18.05
N THR A 70 8.56 0.86 17.64
CA THR A 70 7.68 -0.19 18.16
C THR A 70 8.30 -1.57 17.99
N GLY A 71 8.88 -1.87 16.82
CA GLY A 71 9.58 -3.14 16.58
C GLY A 71 10.75 -3.37 17.53
N TRP A 72 11.55 -2.34 17.81
CA TRP A 72 12.64 -2.38 18.77
C TRP A 72 12.12 -2.54 20.21
N ALA A 73 11.14 -1.75 20.61
CA ALA A 73 10.61 -1.71 21.96
C ALA A 73 9.88 -3.02 22.34
N LEU A 74 9.23 -3.67 21.38
CA LEU A 74 8.60 -4.98 21.59
C LEU A 74 9.58 -6.07 22.01
N HIS A 75 10.87 -5.96 21.69
CA HIS A 75 11.89 -6.85 22.25
C HIS A 75 12.04 -6.73 23.75
N GLN A 76 11.67 -5.59 24.34
CA GLN A 76 11.75 -5.32 25.76
C GLN A 76 10.45 -5.71 26.50
N THR A 77 9.29 -5.38 25.91
CA THR A 77 7.97 -5.55 26.55
C THR A 77 7.19 -6.76 26.04
N GLY A 78 7.38 -7.16 24.79
CA GLY A 78 6.89 -8.41 24.22
C GLY A 78 5.43 -8.49 23.80
N LYS A 79 4.60 -7.44 23.97
CA LYS A 79 3.17 -7.47 23.63
C LYS A 79 2.81 -6.50 22.51
N ILE A 80 2.54 -7.05 21.33
CA ILE A 80 2.07 -6.30 20.16
C ILE A 80 0.66 -5.75 20.43
N TYR A 81 0.38 -4.53 20.00
CA TYR A 81 -0.84 -3.74 20.14
C TYR A 81 -1.16 -3.26 21.56
N SER A 82 -0.98 -4.08 22.59
CA SER A 82 -1.30 -3.68 23.97
C SER A 82 -0.30 -2.68 24.53
N ASP A 83 1.01 -2.93 24.30
CA ASP A 83 2.08 -2.07 24.80
C ASP A 83 2.38 -0.89 23.86
N TYR A 84 2.13 -1.06 22.55
CA TYR A 84 2.28 -0.01 21.54
C TYR A 84 1.13 -0.03 20.54
N TYR A 85 0.42 1.08 20.46
CA TYR A 85 -0.73 1.24 19.58
C TYR A 85 -0.29 1.40 18.11
N GLY A 86 -0.95 0.69 17.19
CA GLY A 86 -0.63 0.77 15.77
C GLY A 86 -1.74 0.25 14.88
N SER A 87 -1.78 0.74 13.64
CA SER A 87 -2.83 0.44 12.66
C SER A 87 -2.44 -0.61 11.61
N GLN A 88 -1.21 -1.12 11.68
CA GLN A 88 -0.72 -2.12 10.73
C GLN A 88 -1.09 -3.55 11.17
N GLY A 89 -0.91 -4.50 10.26
CA GLY A 89 -1.23 -5.89 10.54
C GLY A 89 -0.16 -6.60 11.39
N LEU A 90 -0.54 -7.73 11.99
CA LEU A 90 0.33 -8.49 12.90
C LEU A 90 1.65 -8.93 12.23
N LEU A 91 1.62 -9.35 10.96
CA LEU A 91 2.83 -9.78 10.24
C LEU A 91 3.82 -8.62 10.05
N TYR A 92 3.32 -7.39 9.92
CA TYR A 92 4.17 -6.21 9.84
C TYR A 92 4.91 -5.98 11.16
N TYR A 93 4.20 -5.97 12.30
CA TYR A 93 4.84 -5.78 13.61
C TYR A 93 5.75 -6.97 13.99
N LEU A 94 5.40 -8.19 13.58
CA LEU A 94 6.29 -9.33 13.74
C LEU A 94 7.59 -9.14 12.93
N LEU A 95 7.51 -8.59 11.72
CA LEU A 95 8.68 -8.31 10.90
C LEU A 95 9.53 -7.18 11.50
N THR A 96 8.91 -6.09 11.95
CA THR A 96 9.63 -5.00 12.63
C THR A 96 10.27 -5.48 13.93
N TYR A 97 9.61 -6.38 14.67
CA TYR A 97 10.18 -7.07 15.84
C TYR A 97 11.44 -7.86 15.47
N VAL A 98 11.37 -8.73 14.47
CA VAL A 98 12.51 -9.58 14.05
C VAL A 98 13.68 -8.74 13.54
N THR A 99 13.41 -7.65 12.84
CA THR A 99 14.44 -6.75 12.27
C THR A 99 14.84 -5.61 13.22
N GLN A 100 14.15 -5.48 14.37
CA GLN A 100 14.31 -4.39 15.35
C GLN A 100 14.18 -2.98 14.70
N GLY A 101 13.39 -2.87 13.64
CA GLY A 101 13.28 -1.63 12.87
C GLY A 101 14.61 -1.15 12.29
N GLY A 102 15.55 -2.05 12.05
CA GLY A 102 16.90 -1.75 11.57
C GLY A 102 17.08 -1.97 10.06
N PHE A 103 18.33 -1.87 9.61
CA PHE A 103 18.70 -2.01 8.20
C PHE A 103 18.31 -3.35 7.57
N PHE A 104 18.20 -4.42 8.35
CA PHE A 104 17.74 -5.72 7.86
C PHE A 104 16.33 -5.70 7.29
N PHE A 105 15.50 -4.74 7.68
CA PHE A 105 14.16 -4.56 7.10
C PHE A 105 14.23 -4.29 5.58
N ALA A 106 15.29 -3.64 5.10
CA ALA A 106 15.50 -3.35 3.68
C ALA A 106 15.55 -4.62 2.81
N ILE A 107 16.02 -5.75 3.35
CA ILE A 107 16.05 -7.02 2.63
C ILE A 107 14.62 -7.49 2.33
N PHE A 108 13.72 -7.38 3.31
CA PHE A 108 12.32 -7.78 3.16
C PHE A 108 11.55 -6.82 2.25
N GLU A 109 11.81 -5.52 2.34
CA GLU A 109 11.25 -4.53 1.41
C GLU A 109 11.72 -4.80 -0.02
N TRP A 110 13.00 -5.07 -0.22
CA TRP A 110 13.54 -5.45 -1.52
C TRP A 110 12.88 -6.72 -2.08
N LEU A 111 12.76 -7.79 -1.27
CA LEU A 111 12.07 -9.02 -1.68
C LEU A 111 10.61 -8.76 -2.04
N ALA A 112 9.92 -7.92 -1.27
CA ALA A 112 8.54 -7.54 -1.53
C ALA A 112 8.40 -6.77 -2.86
N LEU A 113 9.31 -5.86 -3.15
CA LEU A 113 9.33 -5.12 -4.41
C LEU A 113 9.63 -6.02 -5.61
N VAL A 114 10.59 -6.95 -5.47
CA VAL A 114 10.88 -7.95 -6.53
C VAL A 114 9.65 -8.81 -6.81
N ALA A 115 9.06 -9.40 -5.77
CA ALA A 115 7.90 -10.27 -5.92
C ALA A 115 6.64 -9.49 -6.39
N GLY A 116 6.43 -8.28 -5.87
CA GLY A 116 5.35 -7.38 -6.29
C GLY A 116 5.46 -7.02 -7.77
N GLY A 117 6.64 -6.61 -8.23
CA GLY A 117 6.89 -6.31 -9.64
C GLY A 117 6.70 -7.53 -10.54
N PHE A 118 7.15 -8.71 -10.10
CA PHE A 118 6.95 -9.97 -10.80
C PHE A 118 5.46 -10.32 -11.00
N PHE A 119 4.68 -10.34 -9.92
CA PHE A 119 3.27 -10.69 -10.00
C PHE A 119 2.44 -9.63 -10.71
N LEU A 120 2.79 -8.35 -10.57
CA LEU A 120 2.14 -7.25 -11.31
C LEU A 120 2.37 -7.40 -12.81
N PHE A 121 3.63 -7.64 -13.24
CA PHE A 121 3.95 -7.91 -14.64
C PHE A 121 3.12 -9.09 -15.17
N ARG A 122 3.15 -10.21 -14.46
CA ARG A 122 2.42 -11.43 -14.85
C ARG A 122 0.93 -11.19 -14.98
N SER A 123 0.34 -10.43 -14.05
CA SER A 123 -1.09 -10.08 -14.10
C SER A 123 -1.44 -9.24 -15.32
N ALA A 124 -0.62 -8.21 -15.59
CA ALA A 124 -0.82 -7.32 -16.71
C ALA A 124 -0.65 -8.05 -18.05
N ASP A 125 0.39 -8.87 -18.19
CA ASP A 125 0.64 -9.65 -19.41
C ASP A 125 -0.48 -10.68 -19.67
N THR A 126 -0.92 -11.40 -18.64
CA THR A 126 -2.02 -12.38 -18.74
C THR A 126 -3.34 -11.74 -19.18
N LEU A 127 -3.67 -10.53 -18.70
CA LEU A 127 -4.92 -9.83 -19.02
C LEU A 127 -4.92 -9.15 -20.37
N THR A 128 -3.76 -8.68 -20.83
CA THR A 128 -3.66 -7.79 -21.99
C THR A 128 -2.96 -8.41 -23.17
N GLU A 129 -2.23 -9.50 -22.96
CA GLU A 129 -1.37 -10.16 -23.96
C GLU A 129 -0.35 -9.20 -24.60
N GLN A 130 0.10 -8.20 -23.81
CA GLN A 130 1.01 -7.14 -24.26
C GLN A 130 2.17 -6.94 -23.28
N GLY A 131 3.20 -7.77 -23.38
CA GLY A 131 4.36 -7.75 -22.50
C GLY A 131 5.08 -6.41 -22.42
N ASP A 132 5.17 -5.66 -23.52
CA ASP A 132 5.80 -4.34 -23.53
C ASP A 132 5.04 -3.33 -22.68
N GLN A 133 3.72 -3.32 -22.76
CA GLN A 133 2.90 -2.43 -21.93
C GLN A 133 2.83 -2.92 -20.47
N ALA A 134 2.84 -4.23 -20.24
CA ALA A 134 2.98 -4.81 -18.90
C ALA A 134 4.30 -4.36 -18.25
N GLY A 135 5.40 -4.34 -19.01
CA GLY A 135 6.69 -3.79 -18.56
C GLY A 135 6.63 -2.30 -18.21
N GLN A 136 5.80 -1.51 -18.92
CA GLN A 136 5.57 -0.10 -18.60
C GLN A 136 4.78 0.09 -17.31
N VAL A 137 3.78 -0.76 -17.02
CA VAL A 137 3.08 -0.75 -15.71
C VAL A 137 4.06 -0.95 -14.57
N VAL A 138 4.97 -1.92 -14.71
CA VAL A 138 5.98 -2.18 -13.69
C VAL A 138 6.94 -1.00 -13.52
N THR A 139 7.32 -0.32 -14.60
CA THR A 139 8.13 0.90 -14.51
C THR A 139 7.39 2.03 -13.78
N ILE A 140 6.10 2.24 -14.08
CA ILE A 140 5.26 3.21 -13.38
C ILE A 140 5.11 2.84 -11.91
N PHE A 141 4.93 1.54 -11.61
CA PHE A 141 4.89 1.02 -10.25
C PHE A 141 6.12 1.44 -9.44
N TYR A 142 7.32 1.15 -9.93
CA TYR A 142 8.57 1.51 -9.23
C TYR A 142 8.74 3.02 -9.11
N MET A 143 8.42 3.77 -10.15
CA MET A 143 8.46 5.24 -10.10
C MET A 143 7.54 5.80 -8.99
N LEU A 144 6.32 5.29 -8.88
CA LEU A 144 5.37 5.75 -7.87
C LEU A 144 5.79 5.34 -6.45
N VAL A 145 6.28 4.10 -6.28
CA VAL A 145 6.80 3.66 -4.98
C VAL A 145 7.94 4.55 -4.53
N THR A 146 8.86 4.91 -5.43
CA THR A 146 10.01 5.79 -5.10
C THR A 146 9.57 7.11 -4.47
N GLY A 147 8.46 7.70 -4.93
CA GLY A 147 7.96 8.96 -4.36
C GLY A 147 7.05 8.77 -3.15
N LEU A 148 6.05 7.89 -3.27
CA LEU A 148 5.02 7.72 -2.23
C LEU A 148 5.55 7.02 -0.98
N ALA A 149 6.52 6.14 -1.14
CA ALA A 149 7.13 5.37 -0.06
C ALA A 149 8.49 5.92 0.39
N PHE A 150 8.85 7.13 0.00
CA PHE A 150 10.03 7.79 0.54
C PHE A 150 9.87 8.02 2.05
N GLY A 151 10.86 7.64 2.82
CA GLY A 151 10.77 7.54 4.28
C GLY A 151 10.77 6.08 4.76
N GLY A 152 10.46 5.14 3.87
CA GLY A 152 10.70 3.71 3.93
C GLY A 152 9.81 2.90 4.88
N GLY A 153 9.89 1.60 4.74
CA GLY A 153 9.34 0.66 5.73
C GLY A 153 7.83 0.43 5.70
N TYR A 154 7.09 1.01 4.76
CA TYR A 154 5.62 0.98 4.75
C TYR A 154 5.04 -0.43 4.58
N ALA A 155 4.13 -0.80 5.47
CA ALA A 155 3.44 -2.08 5.50
C ALA A 155 2.75 -2.44 4.16
N THR A 156 2.25 -1.43 3.44
CA THR A 156 1.60 -1.64 2.14
C THR A 156 2.57 -2.25 1.12
N ILE A 157 3.87 -1.87 1.13
CA ILE A 157 4.85 -2.46 0.20
C ILE A 157 4.98 -3.97 0.44
N LEU A 158 5.01 -4.38 1.71
CA LEU A 158 5.09 -5.79 2.10
C LEU A 158 3.82 -6.58 1.76
N ALA A 159 2.67 -5.90 1.68
CA ALA A 159 1.41 -6.50 1.25
C ALA A 159 1.33 -6.74 -0.26
N LEU A 160 1.99 -5.89 -1.09
CA LEU A 160 1.88 -5.93 -2.56
C LEU A 160 2.14 -7.29 -3.20
N PRO A 161 3.20 -8.05 -2.84
CA PRO A 161 3.44 -9.36 -3.45
C PRO A 161 2.29 -10.33 -3.25
N PHE A 162 1.67 -10.31 -2.10
CA PHE A 162 0.52 -11.14 -1.78
C PHE A 162 -0.73 -10.73 -2.56
N LEU A 163 -1.03 -9.44 -2.60
CA LEU A 163 -2.16 -8.89 -3.33
C LEU A 163 -2.04 -9.15 -4.83
N PHE A 164 -0.86 -8.93 -5.42
CA PHE A 164 -0.65 -9.17 -6.84
C PHE A 164 -0.50 -10.66 -7.17
N ALA A 165 -0.03 -11.51 -6.26
CA ALA A 165 -0.11 -12.96 -6.43
C ALA A 165 -1.56 -13.43 -6.52
N ALA A 166 -2.44 -12.96 -5.63
CA ALA A 166 -3.87 -13.20 -5.70
C ALA A 166 -4.46 -12.70 -7.02
N PHE A 167 -4.14 -11.48 -7.42
CA PHE A 167 -4.62 -10.89 -8.66
C PHE A 167 -4.12 -11.63 -9.91
N SER A 168 -2.90 -12.15 -9.90
CA SER A 168 -2.35 -12.97 -10.99
C SER A 168 -3.18 -14.24 -11.24
N LEU A 169 -3.69 -14.88 -10.17
CA LEU A 169 -4.59 -16.03 -10.27
C LEU A 169 -5.98 -15.60 -10.80
N VAL A 170 -6.50 -14.49 -10.30
CA VAL A 170 -7.76 -13.88 -10.80
C VAL A 170 -7.64 -13.51 -12.28
N ALA A 171 -6.53 -12.89 -12.69
CA ALA A 171 -6.25 -12.54 -14.07
C ALA A 171 -6.28 -13.77 -14.99
N THR A 172 -5.69 -14.90 -14.55
CA THR A 172 -5.72 -16.17 -15.27
C THR A 172 -7.16 -16.67 -15.44
N TYR A 173 -7.99 -16.60 -14.39
CA TYR A 173 -9.40 -16.98 -14.45
C TYR A 173 -10.23 -16.06 -15.38
N LEU A 174 -10.01 -14.74 -15.30
CA LEU A 174 -10.71 -13.79 -16.17
C LEU A 174 -10.35 -13.95 -17.63
N SER A 175 -9.10 -14.32 -17.94
CA SER A 175 -8.63 -14.59 -19.31
C SER A 175 -9.17 -15.93 -19.83
N ASN A 176 -9.19 -16.96 -18.98
CA ASN A 176 -9.71 -18.28 -19.34
C ASN A 176 -10.54 -18.89 -18.20
N PRO A 177 -11.88 -18.75 -18.24
CA PRO A 177 -12.78 -19.24 -17.20
C PRO A 177 -12.84 -20.76 -17.04
N SER A 178 -12.17 -21.55 -17.90
CA SER A 178 -12.01 -22.99 -17.74
C SER A 178 -10.90 -23.34 -16.74
N HIS A 179 -9.97 -22.40 -16.46
CA HIS A 179 -8.96 -22.53 -15.42
C HIS A 179 -9.52 -22.17 -14.05
N ASP A 180 -10.40 -23.01 -13.54
CA ASP A 180 -11.12 -22.81 -12.29
C ASP A 180 -10.42 -23.48 -11.10
N LYS A 181 -9.13 -23.25 -10.96
CA LYS A 181 -8.31 -23.82 -9.89
C LYS A 181 -7.56 -22.71 -9.14
N GLY A 182 -7.35 -22.93 -7.84
CA GLY A 182 -6.47 -22.06 -7.04
C GLY A 182 -7.17 -20.98 -6.22
N PHE A 183 -8.51 -20.98 -6.09
CA PHE A 183 -9.24 -19.99 -5.29
C PHE A 183 -8.87 -20.02 -3.80
N VAL A 184 -8.53 -21.18 -3.23
CA VAL A 184 -7.97 -21.26 -1.87
C VAL A 184 -6.62 -20.51 -1.79
N ARG A 185 -5.78 -20.60 -2.83
CA ARG A 185 -4.50 -19.87 -2.88
C ARG A 185 -4.73 -18.35 -2.97
N ILE A 186 -5.79 -17.92 -3.68
CA ILE A 186 -6.20 -16.50 -3.69
C ILE A 186 -6.52 -16.06 -2.25
N GLY A 187 -7.32 -16.83 -1.52
CA GLY A 187 -7.64 -16.52 -0.13
C GLY A 187 -6.43 -16.45 0.79
N LEU A 188 -5.50 -17.43 0.68
CA LEU A 188 -4.24 -17.42 1.43
C LEU A 188 -3.40 -16.16 1.14
N ALA A 189 -3.28 -15.80 -0.14
CA ALA A 189 -2.53 -14.61 -0.54
C ALA A 189 -3.21 -13.32 -0.05
N LEU A 190 -4.52 -13.18 -0.20
CA LEU A 190 -5.26 -12.02 0.31
C LEU A 190 -5.12 -11.87 1.84
N ALA A 191 -5.13 -12.99 2.58
CA ALA A 191 -4.88 -12.97 4.02
C ALA A 191 -3.47 -12.51 4.35
N GLY A 192 -2.45 -12.97 3.62
CA GLY A 192 -1.08 -12.48 3.76
C GLY A 192 -1.00 -10.96 3.60
N GLY A 193 -1.59 -10.42 2.54
CA GLY A 193 -1.67 -8.97 2.34
C GLY A 193 -2.40 -8.25 3.49
N PHE A 194 -3.52 -8.79 3.94
CA PHE A 194 -4.31 -8.23 5.05
C PHE A 194 -3.49 -8.15 6.34
N PHE A 195 -2.74 -9.18 6.69
CA PHE A 195 -1.93 -9.16 7.90
C PHE A 195 -0.65 -8.34 7.83
N PHE A 196 -0.30 -7.81 6.65
CA PHE A 196 0.69 -6.72 6.53
C PHE A 196 0.02 -5.34 6.59
N ALA A 197 -0.90 -5.04 5.67
CA ALA A 197 -1.55 -3.74 5.52
C ALA A 197 -3.09 -3.92 5.43
N PRO A 198 -3.80 -3.98 6.57
CA PRO A 198 -5.20 -4.38 6.61
C PRO A 198 -6.11 -3.52 5.74
N LEU A 199 -6.07 -2.21 5.89
CA LEU A 199 -7.01 -1.32 5.22
C LEU A 199 -6.79 -1.24 3.71
N ALA A 200 -5.52 -1.16 3.26
CA ALA A 200 -5.18 -1.19 1.83
C ALA A 200 -5.60 -2.53 1.19
N SER A 201 -5.40 -3.64 1.93
CA SER A 201 -5.81 -4.97 1.48
C SER A 201 -7.32 -5.13 1.44
N LEU A 202 -8.07 -4.57 2.38
CA LEU A 202 -9.55 -4.61 2.36
C LEU A 202 -10.11 -3.90 1.13
N LEU A 203 -9.58 -2.73 0.76
CA LEU A 203 -9.97 -2.04 -0.47
C LEU A 203 -9.69 -2.90 -1.71
N PHE A 204 -8.52 -3.53 -1.75
CA PHE A 204 -8.13 -4.41 -2.85
C PHE A 204 -9.01 -5.68 -2.92
N ILE A 205 -9.26 -6.33 -1.78
CA ILE A 205 -10.14 -7.50 -1.65
C ILE A 205 -11.55 -7.16 -2.15
N ALA A 206 -12.07 -5.99 -1.77
CA ALA A 206 -13.39 -5.55 -2.20
C ALA A 206 -13.46 -5.37 -3.73
N VAL A 207 -12.45 -4.77 -4.36
CA VAL A 207 -12.37 -4.64 -5.83
C VAL A 207 -12.34 -6.00 -6.51
N VAL A 208 -11.47 -6.90 -6.06
CA VAL A 208 -11.31 -8.24 -6.64
C VAL A 208 -12.58 -9.07 -6.46
N SER A 209 -13.17 -9.04 -5.27
CA SER A 209 -14.40 -9.80 -4.96
C SER A 209 -15.59 -9.29 -5.78
N LEU A 210 -15.77 -7.97 -5.87
CA LEU A 210 -16.84 -7.38 -6.68
C LEU A 210 -16.60 -7.62 -8.16
N GLY A 211 -15.35 -7.54 -8.64
CA GLY A 211 -14.98 -7.86 -10.00
C GLY A 211 -15.32 -9.31 -10.38
N LEU A 212 -14.95 -10.28 -9.54
CA LEU A 212 -15.30 -11.69 -9.72
C LEU A 212 -16.82 -11.92 -9.69
N LEU A 213 -17.52 -11.26 -8.77
CA LEU A 213 -18.99 -11.35 -8.68
C LEU A 213 -19.65 -10.85 -9.99
N VAL A 214 -19.28 -9.65 -10.44
CA VAL A 214 -19.82 -9.07 -11.69
C VAL A 214 -19.49 -9.95 -12.90
N PHE A 215 -18.27 -10.49 -12.95
CA PHE A 215 -17.85 -11.41 -14.02
C PHE A 215 -18.71 -12.68 -14.05
N ASN A 216 -18.88 -13.35 -12.91
CA ASN A 216 -19.64 -14.59 -12.82
C ASN A 216 -21.14 -14.37 -13.08
N LEU A 217 -21.71 -13.26 -12.62
CA LEU A 217 -23.11 -12.88 -12.92
C LEU A 217 -23.29 -12.64 -14.43
N GLY A 218 -22.37 -11.92 -15.07
CA GLY A 218 -22.41 -11.66 -16.51
C GLY A 218 -22.36 -12.92 -17.37
N HIS A 219 -21.65 -13.96 -16.89
CA HIS A 219 -21.56 -15.26 -17.55
C HIS A 219 -22.62 -16.29 -17.07
N ARG A 220 -23.59 -15.87 -16.28
CA ARG A 220 -24.65 -16.74 -15.71
C ARG A 220 -24.11 -17.93 -14.90
N ARG A 221 -22.97 -17.75 -14.22
CA ARG A 221 -22.28 -18.78 -13.41
C ARG A 221 -22.40 -18.51 -11.91
N PHE A 222 -23.55 -18.10 -11.44
CA PHE A 222 -23.76 -17.67 -10.04
C PHE A 222 -23.36 -18.75 -9.03
N ALA A 223 -23.89 -19.97 -9.16
CA ALA A 223 -23.58 -21.08 -8.24
C ALA A 223 -22.08 -21.37 -8.19
N HIS A 224 -21.42 -21.34 -9.34
CA HIS A 224 -19.99 -21.54 -9.46
C HIS A 224 -19.19 -20.41 -8.77
N GLY A 225 -19.58 -19.15 -9.00
CA GLY A 225 -19.00 -17.99 -8.30
C GLY A 225 -19.15 -18.08 -6.78
N PHE A 226 -20.24 -18.63 -6.29
CA PHE A 226 -20.44 -18.85 -4.86
C PHE A 226 -19.44 -19.88 -4.29
N TYR A 227 -19.22 -21.01 -4.98
CA TYR A 227 -18.16 -21.96 -4.58
C TYR A 227 -16.77 -21.34 -4.59
N GLN A 228 -16.46 -20.51 -5.58
CA GLN A 228 -15.18 -19.79 -5.64
C GLN A 228 -15.02 -18.84 -4.44
N PHE A 229 -16.09 -18.11 -4.09
CA PHE A 229 -16.09 -17.25 -2.92
C PHE A 229 -15.84 -18.04 -1.63
N LEU A 230 -16.53 -19.18 -1.44
CA LEU A 230 -16.29 -20.07 -0.29
C LEU A 230 -14.84 -20.60 -0.25
N ALA A 231 -14.27 -20.93 -1.40
CA ALA A 231 -12.87 -21.38 -1.48
C ALA A 231 -11.89 -20.27 -1.12
N VAL A 232 -12.15 -19.02 -1.54
CA VAL A 232 -11.36 -17.84 -1.12
C VAL A 232 -11.52 -17.61 0.39
N ALA A 233 -12.75 -17.67 0.92
CA ALA A 233 -13.02 -17.51 2.34
C ALA A 233 -12.30 -18.59 3.18
N LEU A 234 -12.32 -19.85 2.71
CA LEU A 234 -11.57 -20.95 3.35
C LEU A 234 -10.06 -20.64 3.37
N GLY A 235 -9.50 -20.24 2.22
CA GLY A 235 -8.07 -19.89 2.14
C GLY A 235 -7.70 -18.74 3.07
N PHE A 236 -8.54 -17.70 3.12
CA PHE A 236 -8.35 -16.58 4.03
C PHE A 236 -8.41 -17.00 5.49
N SER A 237 -9.39 -17.82 5.86
CA SER A 237 -9.60 -18.29 7.22
C SER A 237 -8.45 -19.15 7.76
N LEU A 238 -7.76 -19.90 6.90
CA LEU A 238 -6.60 -20.71 7.28
C LEU A 238 -5.43 -19.86 7.86
N VAL A 239 -5.31 -18.60 7.45
CA VAL A 239 -4.32 -17.68 8.02
C VAL A 239 -4.97 -16.84 9.14
N PHE A 240 -6.23 -16.43 8.95
CA PHE A 240 -6.92 -15.56 9.89
C PHE A 240 -7.09 -16.20 11.27
N TYR A 241 -7.56 -17.44 11.36
CA TYR A 241 -7.82 -18.08 12.66
C TYR A 241 -6.56 -18.29 13.51
N PRO A 242 -5.43 -18.80 12.99
CA PRO A 242 -4.21 -18.90 13.79
C PRO A 242 -3.71 -17.53 14.29
N THR A 243 -3.81 -16.50 13.44
CA THR A 243 -3.38 -15.14 13.78
C THR A 243 -4.30 -14.50 14.82
N ALA A 244 -5.62 -14.64 14.65
CA ALA A 244 -6.61 -14.16 15.61
C ALA A 244 -6.48 -14.91 16.95
N TYR A 245 -6.25 -16.23 16.91
CA TYR A 245 -6.02 -17.02 18.12
C TYR A 245 -4.78 -16.53 18.91
N TYR A 246 -3.69 -16.20 18.21
CA TYR A 246 -2.51 -15.60 18.83
C TYR A 246 -2.88 -14.30 19.56
N SER A 247 -3.61 -13.39 18.90
CA SER A 247 -4.02 -12.12 19.49
C SER A 247 -4.96 -12.30 20.68
N VAL A 248 -5.85 -13.30 20.66
CA VAL A 248 -6.71 -13.65 21.80
C VAL A 248 -5.89 -14.23 22.94
N ALA A 249 -4.95 -15.15 22.65
CA ALA A 249 -4.10 -15.78 23.65
C ALA A 249 -3.16 -14.80 24.36
N THR A 250 -2.73 -13.74 23.69
CA THR A 250 -1.90 -12.67 24.26
C THR A 250 -2.72 -11.56 24.92
N GLY A 251 -4.06 -11.59 24.79
CA GLY A 251 -4.96 -10.55 25.31
C GLY A 251 -4.97 -9.25 24.48
N SER A 252 -4.38 -9.26 23.30
CA SER A 252 -4.22 -8.07 22.43
C SER A 252 -5.27 -7.96 21.32
N PHE A 253 -6.30 -8.79 21.32
CA PHE A 253 -7.26 -8.89 20.22
C PHE A 253 -8.11 -7.62 20.05
N GLU A 254 -8.59 -7.05 21.15
CA GLU A 254 -9.39 -5.80 21.14
C GLU A 254 -8.54 -4.62 20.69
N ASP A 255 -7.33 -4.48 21.25
CA ASP A 255 -6.37 -3.44 20.84
C ASP A 255 -5.98 -3.56 19.36
N ALA A 256 -5.81 -4.79 18.84
CA ALA A 256 -5.52 -5.05 17.44
C ALA A 256 -6.68 -4.59 16.52
N ILE A 257 -7.93 -4.91 16.88
CA ILE A 257 -9.10 -4.46 16.10
C ILE A 257 -9.23 -2.94 16.16
N SER A 258 -9.11 -2.34 17.36
CA SER A 258 -9.15 -0.90 17.55
C SER A 258 -8.10 -0.19 16.69
N GLY A 259 -6.85 -0.69 16.70
CA GLY A 259 -5.76 -0.16 15.88
C GLY A 259 -6.02 -0.27 14.39
N ILE A 260 -6.39 -1.44 13.88
CA ILE A 260 -6.69 -1.69 12.47
C ILE A 260 -7.84 -0.80 11.95
N LEU A 261 -8.85 -0.59 12.78
CA LEU A 261 -10.03 0.23 12.42
C LEU A 261 -9.84 1.72 12.72
N TYR A 262 -8.74 2.11 13.37
CA TYR A 262 -8.48 3.50 13.72
C TYR A 262 -8.64 4.48 12.54
N PRO A 263 -8.09 4.24 11.33
CA PRO A 263 -8.26 5.15 10.22
C PRO A 263 -9.73 5.40 9.83
N ILE A 264 -10.63 4.46 10.13
CA ILE A 264 -12.08 4.61 9.93
C ILE A 264 -12.70 5.33 11.12
N HIS A 265 -12.33 4.99 12.35
CA HIS A 265 -12.83 5.63 13.58
C HIS A 265 -12.35 7.08 13.72
N SER A 266 -11.21 7.43 13.12
CA SER A 266 -10.66 8.79 13.10
C SER A 266 -11.33 9.71 12.07
N ILE A 267 -12.25 9.20 11.24
CA ILE A 267 -13.01 10.00 10.28
C ILE A 267 -13.92 10.97 11.05
N ARG A 268 -13.57 12.25 11.05
CA ARG A 268 -14.36 13.32 11.68
C ARG A 268 -14.30 14.59 10.83
N LEU A 269 -15.40 15.31 10.82
CA LEU A 269 -15.45 16.66 10.27
C LEU A 269 -15.15 17.65 11.42
N THR A 270 -13.87 17.96 11.64
CA THR A 270 -13.45 18.87 12.71
C THR A 270 -13.62 20.34 12.35
N SER A 271 -13.13 20.71 11.18
CA SER A 271 -13.30 22.07 10.64
C SER A 271 -13.28 22.06 9.13
N VAL A 272 -13.94 23.04 8.52
CA VAL A 272 -13.92 23.21 7.06
C VAL A 272 -12.51 23.52 6.56
N SER A 273 -11.71 24.25 7.34
CA SER A 273 -10.32 24.59 6.98
C SER A 273 -9.43 23.35 6.92
N ALA A 274 -9.48 22.46 7.93
CA ALA A 274 -8.72 21.22 7.93
C ALA A 274 -9.13 20.27 6.80
N LEU A 275 -10.43 20.16 6.52
CA LEU A 275 -10.91 19.39 5.37
C LEU A 275 -10.39 19.97 4.06
N LEU A 276 -10.43 21.30 3.89
CA LEU A 276 -9.95 21.97 2.68
C LEU A 276 -8.44 21.73 2.48
N GLU A 277 -7.66 21.80 3.55
CA GLU A 277 -6.21 21.53 3.54
C GLU A 277 -5.93 20.08 3.09
N ASN A 278 -6.62 19.10 3.69
CA ASN A 278 -6.50 17.69 3.28
C ASN A 278 -6.90 17.48 1.81
N VAL A 279 -8.05 18.04 1.39
CA VAL A 279 -8.54 17.91 0.00
C VAL A 279 -7.57 18.55 -0.98
N LEU A 280 -7.03 19.72 -0.67
CA LEU A 280 -6.04 20.38 -1.52
C LEU A 280 -4.75 19.56 -1.58
N PHE A 281 -4.19 19.16 -0.45
CA PHE A 281 -2.92 18.42 -0.42
C PHE A 281 -3.04 17.05 -1.13
N TYR A 282 -3.95 16.19 -0.67
CA TYR A 282 -4.09 14.85 -1.24
C TYR A 282 -4.76 14.85 -2.60
N GLY A 283 -5.66 15.81 -2.88
CA GLY A 283 -6.27 15.98 -4.19
C GLY A 283 -5.28 16.41 -5.25
N LEU A 284 -4.39 17.35 -4.94
CA LEU A 284 -3.29 17.75 -5.85
C LEU A 284 -2.29 16.62 -6.06
N LEU A 285 -1.92 15.87 -5.01
CA LEU A 285 -1.06 14.71 -5.16
C LEU A 285 -1.73 13.62 -6.01
N ALA A 286 -3.01 13.29 -5.74
CA ALA A 286 -3.76 12.30 -6.49
C ALA A 286 -3.93 12.70 -7.97
N LEU A 287 -4.11 14.00 -8.25
CA LEU A 287 -4.09 14.53 -9.61
C LEU A 287 -2.69 14.40 -10.23
N GLY A 288 -1.66 14.81 -9.47
CA GLY A 288 -0.27 14.77 -9.93
C GLY A 288 0.20 13.38 -10.31
N ILE A 289 -0.09 12.36 -9.48
CA ILE A 289 0.23 10.96 -9.80
C ILE A 289 -0.76 10.30 -10.79
N GLY A 290 -1.78 11.02 -11.24
CA GLY A 290 -2.72 10.57 -12.27
C GLY A 290 -3.92 9.76 -11.76
N VAL A 291 -4.10 9.58 -10.44
CA VAL A 291 -5.23 8.79 -9.89
C VAL A 291 -6.57 9.32 -10.38
N LEU A 292 -6.82 10.63 -10.28
CA LEU A 292 -8.10 11.21 -10.65
C LEU A 292 -8.41 11.02 -12.16
N VAL A 293 -7.39 11.14 -13.03
CA VAL A 293 -7.53 10.92 -14.48
C VAL A 293 -7.91 9.46 -14.76
N PHE A 294 -7.19 8.51 -14.13
CA PHE A 294 -7.46 7.09 -14.37
C PHE A 294 -8.76 6.61 -13.74
N VAL A 295 -9.19 7.18 -12.62
CA VAL A 295 -10.53 6.96 -12.03
C VAL A 295 -11.60 7.36 -13.03
N PHE A 296 -11.50 8.54 -13.62
CA PHE A 296 -12.43 8.99 -14.64
C PHE A 296 -12.44 8.05 -15.86
N LEU A 297 -11.27 7.69 -16.39
CA LEU A 297 -11.15 6.76 -17.50
C LEU A 297 -11.75 5.38 -17.16
N GLY A 298 -11.56 4.88 -15.93
CA GLY A 298 -12.06 3.60 -15.49
C GLY A 298 -13.59 3.54 -15.34
N LEU A 299 -14.22 4.62 -14.88
CA LEU A 299 -15.68 4.72 -14.79
C LEU A 299 -16.37 4.68 -16.17
N PHE A 300 -15.73 5.29 -17.17
CA PHE A 300 -16.28 5.39 -18.54
C PHE A 300 -15.75 4.28 -19.46
N GLN A 301 -15.08 3.26 -18.92
CA GLN A 301 -14.61 2.14 -19.73
C GLN A 301 -15.77 1.40 -20.37
N SER A 302 -15.62 1.05 -21.66
CA SER A 302 -16.67 0.33 -22.39
C SER A 302 -16.97 -1.04 -21.81
N LYS A 303 -18.25 -1.36 -21.65
CA LYS A 303 -18.73 -2.70 -21.21
C LYS A 303 -18.30 -3.84 -22.14
N SER A 304 -17.89 -3.53 -23.39
CA SER A 304 -17.34 -4.52 -24.33
C SER A 304 -15.93 -4.99 -23.96
N SER A 305 -15.21 -4.25 -23.12
CA SER A 305 -13.91 -4.67 -22.60
C SER A 305 -14.04 -5.68 -21.49
N LYS A 306 -13.31 -6.81 -21.57
CA LYS A 306 -13.24 -7.79 -20.46
C LYS A 306 -12.74 -7.16 -19.13
N LEU A 307 -11.99 -6.08 -19.23
CA LEU A 307 -11.40 -5.38 -18.09
C LEU A 307 -12.37 -4.44 -17.37
N TYR A 308 -13.56 -4.21 -17.92
CA TYR A 308 -14.63 -3.44 -17.27
C TYR A 308 -14.98 -3.95 -15.88
N VAL A 309 -14.95 -5.27 -15.67
CA VAL A 309 -15.27 -5.90 -14.38
C VAL A 309 -14.28 -5.55 -13.27
N ILE A 310 -13.08 -5.05 -13.61
CA ILE A 310 -12.07 -4.59 -12.65
C ILE A 310 -12.04 -3.06 -12.60
N SER A 311 -12.11 -2.38 -13.75
CA SER A 311 -11.90 -0.93 -13.81
C SER A 311 -12.98 -0.13 -13.07
N VAL A 312 -14.24 -0.53 -13.18
CA VAL A 312 -15.35 0.18 -12.50
C VAL A 312 -15.29 -0.01 -10.98
N PRO A 313 -15.21 -1.24 -10.43
CA PRO A 313 -15.00 -1.41 -9.00
C PRO A 313 -13.74 -0.70 -8.48
N ALA A 314 -12.61 -0.80 -9.20
CA ALA A 314 -11.39 -0.12 -8.81
C ALA A 314 -11.58 1.40 -8.72
N SER A 315 -12.24 2.02 -9.69
CA SER A 315 -12.55 3.45 -9.67
C SER A 315 -13.43 3.85 -8.48
N LEU A 316 -14.48 3.06 -8.19
CA LEU A 316 -15.37 3.32 -7.05
C LEU A 316 -14.64 3.21 -5.71
N PHE A 317 -13.83 2.16 -5.52
CA PHE A 317 -13.08 1.98 -4.29
C PHE A 317 -11.90 2.94 -4.14
N LEU A 318 -11.34 3.45 -5.24
CA LEU A 318 -10.38 4.56 -5.20
C LEU A 318 -11.03 5.85 -4.71
N ILE A 319 -12.24 6.16 -5.17
CA ILE A 319 -13.00 7.32 -4.67
C ILE A 319 -13.28 7.15 -3.16
N LEU A 320 -13.72 5.95 -2.74
CA LEU A 320 -13.96 5.68 -1.33
C LEU A 320 -12.68 5.83 -0.49
N GLY A 321 -11.56 5.29 -0.96
CA GLY A 321 -10.26 5.43 -0.31
C GLY A 321 -9.79 6.89 -0.21
N LEU A 322 -10.00 7.70 -1.25
CA LEU A 322 -9.72 9.13 -1.22
C LEU A 322 -10.60 9.85 -0.19
N VAL A 323 -11.88 9.50 -0.09
CA VAL A 323 -12.77 10.05 0.94
C VAL A 323 -12.23 9.74 2.34
N VAL A 324 -11.83 8.49 2.61
CA VAL A 324 -11.20 8.14 3.90
C VAL A 324 -9.99 9.02 4.17
N ILE A 325 -9.09 9.18 3.18
CA ILE A 325 -7.88 10.01 3.31
C ILE A 325 -8.22 11.49 3.59
N PHE A 326 -9.22 12.05 2.91
CA PHE A 326 -9.59 13.45 3.08
C PHE A 326 -10.15 13.77 4.48
N PHE A 327 -10.83 12.82 5.10
CA PHE A 327 -11.45 12.99 6.41
C PHE A 327 -10.58 12.49 7.58
N THR A 328 -9.39 11.97 7.34
CA THR A 328 -8.44 11.54 8.38
C THR A 328 -7.74 12.76 8.99
N GLN A 329 -7.53 12.74 10.31
CA GLN A 329 -7.04 13.91 11.06
C GLN A 329 -5.57 13.89 11.45
N ASP A 330 -4.87 12.81 11.15
CA ASP A 330 -3.44 12.75 11.45
C ASP A 330 -2.62 13.73 10.55
N PRO A 331 -1.36 14.03 10.88
CA PRO A 331 -0.51 14.96 10.12
C PRO A 331 -0.42 14.63 8.62
N LEU A 332 -0.34 15.65 7.77
CA LEU A 332 -0.26 15.47 6.31
C LEU A 332 1.02 14.75 5.90
N HIS A 333 0.87 13.63 5.23
CA HIS A 333 2.00 12.89 4.66
C HIS A 333 1.60 12.16 3.37
N ALA A 334 2.47 12.21 2.35
CA ALA A 334 2.19 11.62 1.03
C ALA A 334 1.97 10.10 1.07
N SER A 335 2.60 9.39 2.03
CA SER A 335 2.46 7.94 2.18
C SER A 335 1.02 7.48 2.47
N ARG A 336 0.12 8.35 2.88
CA ARG A 336 -1.30 7.97 3.03
C ARG A 336 -1.94 7.54 1.71
N LEU A 337 -1.43 8.01 0.57
CA LEU A 337 -1.87 7.53 -0.73
C LEU A 337 -1.48 6.05 -0.96
N MET A 338 -0.59 5.47 -0.15
CA MET A 338 -0.31 4.04 -0.17
C MET A 338 -1.54 3.18 0.19
N LEU A 339 -2.52 3.74 0.90
CA LEU A 339 -3.80 3.09 1.16
C LEU A 339 -4.53 2.69 -0.14
N ILE A 340 -4.54 3.57 -1.12
CA ILE A 340 -5.23 3.36 -2.41
C ILE A 340 -4.31 2.82 -3.50
N PHE A 341 -3.03 2.76 -3.25
CA PHE A 341 -2.00 2.44 -4.24
C PHE A 341 -2.18 1.06 -4.91
N PRO A 342 -2.43 -0.06 -4.18
CA PRO A 342 -2.64 -1.35 -4.80
C PRO A 342 -3.82 -1.36 -5.79
N VAL A 343 -4.91 -0.67 -5.45
CA VAL A 343 -6.11 -0.54 -6.30
C VAL A 343 -5.82 0.34 -7.52
N PHE A 344 -5.04 1.40 -7.36
CA PHE A 344 -4.62 2.25 -8.47
C PHE A 344 -3.82 1.48 -9.52
N LEU A 345 -2.94 0.56 -9.10
CA LEU A 345 -2.20 -0.28 -10.04
C LEU A 345 -3.11 -1.23 -10.83
N LEU A 346 -4.19 -1.76 -10.22
CA LEU A 346 -5.21 -2.52 -10.97
C LEU A 346 -5.88 -1.66 -12.05
N LEU A 347 -6.14 -0.41 -11.71
CA LEU A 347 -6.75 0.53 -12.66
C LEU A 347 -5.79 0.87 -13.81
N LEU A 348 -4.50 1.00 -13.55
CA LEU A 348 -3.48 1.16 -14.60
C LEU A 348 -3.44 -0.05 -15.53
N VAL A 349 -3.44 -1.28 -14.99
CA VAL A 349 -3.50 -2.52 -15.78
C VAL A 349 -4.75 -2.54 -16.65
N SER A 350 -5.91 -2.18 -16.09
CA SER A 350 -7.17 -2.21 -16.82
C SER A 350 -7.26 -1.18 -17.96
N ASN A 351 -6.41 -0.16 -17.93
CA ASN A 351 -6.33 0.89 -18.95
C ASN A 351 -5.28 0.63 -20.06
N ILE A 352 -4.62 -0.53 -20.05
CA ILE A 352 -3.80 -0.98 -21.17
C ILE A 352 -4.73 -1.20 -22.38
N LYS A 353 -4.46 -0.51 -23.50
CA LYS A 353 -5.21 -0.73 -24.73
C LYS A 353 -4.68 -1.95 -25.45
N GLY A 354 -5.47 -3.02 -25.53
CA GLY A 354 -5.18 -4.19 -26.35
C GLY A 354 -5.08 -3.80 -27.84
N GLN A 355 -4.24 -4.51 -28.60
CA GLN A 355 -4.34 -4.46 -30.07
C GLN A 355 -5.76 -4.93 -30.44
N GLN A 356 -6.55 -4.07 -31.01
CA GLN A 356 -7.83 -4.46 -31.57
C GLN A 356 -7.56 -5.46 -32.70
N SER A 357 -7.69 -6.75 -32.43
CA SER A 357 -7.89 -7.80 -33.43
C SER A 357 -9.25 -7.58 -34.09
N GLY A 358 -9.40 -6.49 -34.81
CA GLY A 358 -10.65 -6.11 -35.41
C GLY A 358 -10.58 -6.31 -36.94
N ARG A 359 -11.28 -7.34 -37.42
CA ARG A 359 -11.77 -7.44 -38.80
C ARG A 359 -12.52 -6.17 -39.23
N SER A 360 -11.81 -5.10 -39.57
CA SER A 360 -12.29 -4.08 -40.52
C SER A 360 -11.09 -3.35 -41.10
N VAL A 361 -10.41 -4.05 -41.99
CA VAL A 361 -9.46 -3.44 -42.90
C VAL A 361 -10.26 -2.63 -43.94
N ARG A 362 -10.56 -1.37 -43.63
CA ARG A 362 -10.71 -0.33 -44.62
C ARG A 362 -9.89 0.87 -44.18
N ARG A 363 -8.72 1.02 -44.85
CA ARG A 363 -7.93 2.25 -45.04
C ARG A 363 -8.08 3.35 -43.96
N ARG A 364 -7.61 3.08 -42.72
CA ARG A 364 -7.10 4.15 -41.87
C ARG A 364 -5.62 3.88 -41.61
N ARG A 365 -4.78 4.90 -41.79
CA ARG A 365 -3.37 4.88 -41.40
C ARG A 365 -3.26 4.11 -40.09
N ARG A 366 -2.40 3.08 -40.06
CA ARG A 366 -2.00 2.40 -38.84
C ARG A 366 -1.40 3.45 -37.91
N GLU A 367 -2.22 4.06 -37.07
CA GLU A 367 -1.73 4.79 -35.92
C GLU A 367 -1.22 3.72 -34.95
N GLU A 368 0.08 3.70 -34.73
CA GLU A 368 0.67 2.85 -33.73
C GLU A 368 -0.01 3.14 -32.35
N PRO A 369 -0.41 2.11 -31.57
CA PRO A 369 -1.08 2.34 -30.33
C PRO A 369 -0.14 3.13 -29.40
N VAL A 370 -0.58 4.30 -28.97
CA VAL A 370 0.18 5.16 -28.05
C VAL A 370 0.54 4.34 -26.80
N SER A 371 1.81 4.26 -26.47
CA SER A 371 2.31 3.50 -25.32
C SER A 371 1.67 3.96 -24.01
N LEU A 372 1.48 3.06 -23.04
CA LEU A 372 0.96 3.41 -21.71
C LEU A 372 1.84 4.47 -21.03
N TRP A 373 3.17 4.31 -21.14
CA TRP A 373 4.13 5.28 -20.61
C TRP A 373 3.91 6.69 -21.16
N HIS A 374 3.73 6.81 -22.46
CA HIS A 374 3.48 8.11 -23.10
C HIS A 374 2.15 8.73 -22.64
N ARG A 375 1.09 7.92 -22.52
CA ARG A 375 -0.20 8.39 -21.98
C ARG A 375 -0.09 8.81 -20.53
N TYR A 376 0.65 8.05 -19.72
CA TYR A 376 0.83 8.32 -18.31
C TYR A 376 1.68 9.58 -18.06
N THR A 377 2.73 9.79 -18.82
CA THR A 377 3.62 10.94 -18.66
C THR A 377 3.14 12.14 -19.47
N LYS A 378 3.31 12.13 -20.78
CA LYS A 378 2.96 13.26 -21.68
C LYS A 378 1.47 13.54 -21.72
N GLY A 379 0.63 12.51 -21.72
CA GLY A 379 -0.83 12.67 -21.70
C GLY A 379 -1.35 13.36 -20.45
N ASN A 380 -0.60 13.28 -19.35
CA ASN A 380 -0.87 14.00 -18.09
C ASN A 380 0.08 15.21 -17.90
N LEU A 381 0.56 15.84 -18.98
CA LEU A 381 1.39 17.04 -18.94
C LEU A 381 2.66 16.90 -18.05
N TYR A 382 3.24 15.71 -18.00
CA TYR A 382 4.38 15.36 -17.15
C TYR A 382 4.18 15.55 -15.63
N LEU A 383 2.95 15.80 -15.19
CA LEU A 383 2.62 15.94 -13.77
C LEU A 383 3.13 14.78 -12.89
N PRO A 384 3.03 13.48 -13.30
CA PRO A 384 3.56 12.39 -12.48
C PRO A 384 5.07 12.50 -12.22
N ILE A 385 5.85 12.98 -13.18
CA ILE A 385 7.30 13.16 -13.00
C ILE A 385 7.57 14.35 -12.07
N LEU A 386 6.86 15.47 -12.27
CA LEU A 386 7.00 16.65 -11.40
C LEU A 386 6.60 16.33 -9.96
N THR A 387 5.51 15.58 -9.77
CA THR A 387 5.07 15.14 -8.43
C THR A 387 6.11 14.23 -7.78
N LEU A 388 6.71 13.29 -8.52
CA LEU A 388 7.80 12.47 -8.01
C LEU A 388 8.99 13.33 -7.54
N LEU A 389 9.42 14.27 -8.36
CA LEU A 389 10.52 15.19 -8.01
C LEU A 389 10.18 16.02 -6.75
N TYR A 390 8.94 16.51 -6.65
CA TYR A 390 8.45 17.20 -5.46
C TYR A 390 8.54 16.30 -4.21
N LEU A 391 7.99 15.08 -4.27
CA LEU A 391 7.98 14.14 -3.15
C LEU A 391 9.37 13.75 -2.66
N LEU A 392 10.35 13.68 -3.57
CA LEU A 392 11.74 13.41 -3.21
C LEU A 392 12.47 14.65 -2.71
N ALA A 393 12.22 15.82 -3.30
CA ALA A 393 12.95 17.04 -2.95
C ALA A 393 12.54 17.62 -1.59
N VAL A 394 11.23 17.57 -1.27
CA VAL A 394 10.69 18.21 -0.05
C VAL A 394 11.34 17.70 1.24
N PRO A 395 11.48 16.39 1.50
CA PRO A 395 12.12 15.91 2.72
C PRO A 395 13.57 16.41 2.87
N PHE A 396 14.34 16.44 1.76
CA PHE A 396 15.71 16.99 1.77
C PHE A 396 15.73 18.48 2.05
N LEU A 397 14.83 19.24 1.40
CA LEU A 397 14.74 20.69 1.63
C LEU A 397 14.35 20.99 3.08
N MET A 398 13.39 20.26 3.64
CA MET A 398 12.98 20.41 5.03
C MET A 398 14.13 20.11 5.99
N ARG A 399 14.79 18.97 5.83
CA ARG A 399 15.86 18.50 6.73
C ARG A 399 17.11 19.38 6.70
N PHE A 400 17.56 19.79 5.50
CA PHE A 400 18.90 20.40 5.34
C PHE A 400 18.86 21.91 5.08
N VAL A 401 17.73 22.47 4.67
CA VAL A 401 17.66 23.88 4.25
C VAL A 401 16.69 24.69 5.10
N LEU A 402 15.44 24.21 5.25
CA LEU A 402 14.39 25.00 5.88
C LEU A 402 14.36 24.83 7.40
N TYR A 403 14.49 23.61 7.90
CA TYR A 403 14.37 23.26 9.31
C TYR A 403 15.47 22.33 9.81
N PRO A 404 16.77 22.68 9.66
CA PRO A 404 17.85 21.81 10.14
C PRO A 404 17.95 21.77 11.68
N VAL A 405 17.55 22.83 12.36
CA VAL A 405 17.72 23.02 13.82
C VAL A 405 16.93 21.98 14.63
N PRO A 406 15.61 21.74 14.40
CA PRO A 406 14.85 20.77 15.18
C PRO A 406 15.45 19.36 15.18
N TYR A 407 16.02 18.94 14.07
CA TYR A 407 16.66 17.62 13.99
C TYR A 407 17.94 17.53 14.83
N GLN A 408 18.74 18.59 14.84
CA GLN A 408 19.96 18.66 15.66
C GLN A 408 19.61 18.76 17.15
N GLU A 409 18.56 19.51 17.49
CA GLU A 409 18.10 19.65 18.86
C GLU A 409 17.58 18.30 19.41
N ARG A 410 16.78 17.56 18.63
CA ARG A 410 16.33 16.21 19.02
C ARG A 410 17.50 15.25 19.26
N GLU A 411 18.57 15.35 18.50
CA GLU A 411 19.75 14.52 18.69
C GLU A 411 20.47 14.85 20.00
N ARG A 412 20.71 16.15 20.27
CA ARG A 412 21.31 16.60 21.53
C ARG A 412 20.43 16.28 22.74
N LEU A 413 19.10 16.43 22.61
CA LEU A 413 18.16 16.07 23.67
C LEU A 413 18.14 14.56 23.93
N ALA A 414 18.29 13.74 22.90
CA ALA A 414 18.39 12.30 23.09
C ALA A 414 19.65 11.92 23.89
N ASP A 415 20.77 12.60 23.65
CA ASP A 415 22.01 12.42 24.41
C ASP A 415 21.85 12.89 25.86
N LEU A 416 21.22 14.05 26.09
CA LEU A 416 20.92 14.54 27.44
C LEU A 416 20.00 13.56 28.20
N VAL A 417 18.97 13.06 27.55
CA VAL A 417 18.06 12.07 28.14
C VAL A 417 18.81 10.78 28.50
N LYS A 418 19.78 10.34 27.68
CA LYS A 418 20.63 9.19 28.01
C LYS A 418 21.48 9.42 29.25
N GLU A 419 22.01 10.63 29.41
CA GLU A 419 22.84 11.01 30.57
C GLU A 419 22.01 11.07 31.87
N GLU A 420 20.79 11.61 31.81
CA GLU A 420 19.91 11.83 32.96
C GLU A 420 19.06 10.63 33.35
N THR A 421 18.98 9.60 32.50
CA THR A 421 18.11 8.42 32.71
C THR A 421 18.86 7.10 32.53
N SER A 422 18.43 6.07 33.27
CA SER A 422 18.88 4.69 33.05
C SER A 422 18.08 4.01 31.92
N THR A 423 18.53 2.85 31.46
CA THR A 423 17.83 2.06 30.43
C THR A 423 16.48 1.53 30.90
N GLU A 424 16.23 1.45 32.21
CA GLU A 424 14.98 1.00 32.82
C GLU A 424 13.98 2.14 33.00
N ASP A 425 14.44 3.41 32.94
CA ASP A 425 13.58 4.57 33.12
C ASP A 425 12.74 4.83 31.85
N ALA A 426 11.44 4.98 32.05
CA ALA A 426 10.53 5.39 30.98
C ALA A 426 10.57 6.93 30.80
N ILE A 427 10.49 7.37 29.56
CA ILE A 427 10.41 8.79 29.19
C ILE A 427 9.18 9.03 28.31
N TYR A 428 8.65 10.26 28.30
CA TYR A 428 7.63 10.62 27.32
C TYR A 428 8.06 11.82 26.50
N ALA A 429 7.90 11.74 25.16
CA ALA A 429 8.13 12.83 24.24
C ALA A 429 6.79 13.41 23.78
N TRP A 430 6.47 14.63 24.23
CA TRP A 430 5.38 15.42 23.70
C TRP A 430 5.84 16.10 22.41
N ASP A 431 5.98 15.31 21.35
CA ASP A 431 6.58 15.69 20.08
C ASP A 431 5.76 15.11 18.91
N ASP A 432 5.97 15.61 17.70
CA ASP A 432 5.30 15.13 16.48
C ASP A 432 5.88 13.81 15.93
N THR A 433 6.99 13.33 16.51
CA THR A 433 7.71 12.13 16.06
C THR A 433 8.21 11.28 17.25
N ALA A 434 8.37 9.99 17.03
CA ALA A 434 8.98 9.05 17.99
C ALA A 434 10.54 9.04 17.94
N THR A 435 11.17 10.00 17.28
CA THR A 435 12.62 10.06 17.07
C THR A 435 13.40 10.09 18.38
N LEU A 436 12.89 10.81 19.39
CA LEU A 436 13.55 10.91 20.68
C LEU A 436 13.69 9.55 21.36
N TYR A 437 12.63 8.75 21.39
CA TYR A 437 12.67 7.41 21.97
C TYR A 437 13.67 6.50 21.28
N ARG A 438 13.66 6.54 19.92
CA ARG A 438 14.57 5.71 19.12
C ARG A 438 16.03 6.08 19.34
N LYS A 439 16.33 7.39 19.39
CA LYS A 439 17.71 7.89 19.57
C LYS A 439 18.18 7.74 21.01
N SER A 440 17.31 7.97 21.99
CA SER A 440 17.66 7.79 23.42
C SER A 440 17.67 6.32 23.86
N GLU A 441 17.07 5.42 23.08
CA GLU A 441 16.90 4.00 23.46
C GLU A 441 16.18 3.85 24.79
N ARG A 442 15.11 4.63 24.99
CA ARG A 442 14.26 4.60 26.19
C ARG A 442 12.85 4.16 25.84
N LEU A 443 12.19 3.50 26.79
CA LEU A 443 10.82 3.05 26.62
C LEU A 443 9.83 4.18 26.88
N SER A 444 8.71 4.17 26.15
CA SER A 444 7.56 5.01 26.45
C SER A 444 6.71 4.36 27.54
N PRO A 445 6.15 5.12 28.48
CA PRO A 445 5.18 4.60 29.45
C PRO A 445 3.81 4.39 28.80
N SER A 446 3.53 5.02 27.68
CA SER A 446 2.24 4.96 26.97
C SER A 446 2.33 4.15 25.69
N ALA A 447 1.25 3.44 25.39
CA ALA A 447 1.05 2.79 24.10
C ALA A 447 0.97 3.80 22.95
N ILE A 448 0.62 5.07 23.24
CA ILE A 448 0.52 6.15 22.26
C ILE A 448 1.77 7.02 22.38
N LEU A 449 2.64 6.93 21.38
CA LEU A 449 3.98 7.50 21.38
C LEU A 449 4.03 9.01 21.10
N SER A 450 3.00 9.55 20.48
CA SER A 450 2.95 10.97 20.09
C SER A 450 1.53 11.52 20.27
N PRO A 451 1.38 12.75 20.75
CA PRO A 451 0.06 13.40 20.83
C PRO A 451 -0.54 13.73 19.46
N MET A 452 0.26 13.66 18.39
CA MET A 452 -0.16 13.98 17.03
C MET A 452 -0.64 12.74 16.24
N HIS A 453 -0.32 11.54 16.71
CA HIS A 453 -0.67 10.27 16.07
C HIS A 453 -1.62 9.45 16.94
N TYR A 454 -2.64 8.88 16.33
CA TYR A 454 -3.64 8.02 16.97
C TYR A 454 -4.51 8.66 18.06
N THR A 455 -4.48 9.98 18.23
CA THR A 455 -5.22 10.72 19.28
C THR A 455 -6.52 11.38 18.81
N ALA A 456 -6.96 11.09 17.58
CA ALA A 456 -8.23 11.63 17.07
C ALA A 456 -9.46 11.03 17.78
N THR A 457 -9.34 9.87 18.45
CA THR A 457 -10.41 9.28 19.26
C THR A 457 -10.27 9.66 20.72
N GLU A 458 -11.41 9.88 21.41
CA GLU A 458 -11.40 10.19 22.84
C GLU A 458 -10.84 9.05 23.69
N GLU A 459 -11.07 7.81 23.27
CA GLU A 459 -10.55 6.62 23.93
C GLU A 459 -9.02 6.67 24.00
N ASN A 460 -8.34 6.88 22.86
CA ASN A 460 -6.89 6.94 22.79
C ASN A 460 -6.34 8.18 23.53
N ARG A 461 -7.04 9.31 23.46
CA ARG A 461 -6.66 10.50 24.20
C ARG A 461 -6.71 10.24 25.72
N ASN A 462 -7.77 9.61 26.21
CA ASN A 462 -7.91 9.25 27.61
C ASN A 462 -6.88 8.19 28.04
N LYS A 463 -6.58 7.19 27.17
CA LYS A 463 -5.54 6.19 27.40
C LYS A 463 -4.18 6.86 27.63
N LEU A 464 -3.80 7.81 26.76
CA LEU A 464 -2.56 8.57 26.91
C LEU A 464 -2.53 9.36 28.24
N LEU A 465 -3.59 10.07 28.57
CA LEU A 465 -3.67 10.86 29.82
C LEU A 465 -3.56 9.97 31.05
N ASN A 466 -4.21 8.81 31.04
CA ASN A 466 -4.15 7.87 32.16
C ASN A 466 -2.76 7.26 32.30
N ASP A 467 -2.14 6.87 31.19
CA ASP A 467 -0.77 6.34 31.18
C ASP A 467 0.23 7.35 31.79
N LEU A 468 0.13 8.64 31.44
CA LEU A 468 1.01 9.67 31.98
C LEU A 468 0.78 9.92 33.47
N LYS A 469 -0.47 9.82 33.96
CA LYS A 469 -0.81 9.99 35.38
C LYS A 469 -0.35 8.80 36.23
N GLU A 470 -0.57 7.58 35.74
CA GLU A 470 -0.34 6.35 36.51
C GLU A 470 1.13 5.93 36.49
N LYS A 471 1.77 5.99 35.31
CA LYS A 471 3.13 5.47 35.10
C LYS A 471 4.24 6.49 35.35
N GLN A 472 3.91 7.78 35.45
CA GLN A 472 4.78 8.89 35.79
C GLN A 472 6.20 8.77 35.22
N PRO A 473 6.42 9.00 33.91
CA PRO A 473 7.73 8.90 33.28
C PRO A 473 8.75 9.79 34.01
N LYS A 474 10.00 9.38 34.07
CA LYS A 474 11.07 10.11 34.77
C LYS A 474 11.34 11.48 34.15
N VAL A 475 11.23 11.55 32.81
CA VAL A 475 11.42 12.78 32.02
C VAL A 475 10.28 12.91 31.02
N ILE A 476 9.74 14.11 30.91
CA ILE A 476 8.84 14.50 29.81
C ILE A 476 9.53 15.60 29.01
N VAL A 477 9.83 15.32 27.74
CA VAL A 477 10.36 16.31 26.81
C VAL A 477 9.19 16.93 26.04
N VAL A 478 9.08 18.23 26.02
CA VAL A 478 7.97 18.95 25.38
C VAL A 478 8.51 19.77 24.21
N ASN A 479 7.96 19.55 23.02
CA ASN A 479 8.19 20.37 21.85
C ASN A 479 7.19 21.54 21.86
N ASP A 480 7.66 22.78 21.94
CA ASP A 480 6.84 24.00 22.00
C ASP A 480 5.97 24.24 20.75
N LYS A 481 6.30 23.57 19.63
CA LYS A 481 5.49 23.61 18.40
C LYS A 481 4.27 22.68 18.46
N VAL A 482 4.25 21.74 19.41
CA VAL A 482 3.15 20.80 19.60
C VAL A 482 2.27 21.29 20.76
N ALA A 483 1.03 21.66 20.43
CA ALA A 483 0.09 22.18 21.44
C ALA A 483 -0.09 21.19 22.61
N VAL A 484 0.23 21.65 23.83
CA VAL A 484 0.04 20.85 25.04
C VAL A 484 -1.41 20.92 25.48
N TRP A 485 -1.99 19.80 25.81
CA TRP A 485 -3.37 19.75 26.33
C TRP A 485 -3.42 20.29 27.76
N SER A 486 -4.53 20.96 28.12
CA SER A 486 -4.72 21.55 29.46
C SER A 486 -4.53 20.55 30.60
N GLU A 487 -4.98 19.31 30.39
CA GLU A 487 -4.85 18.20 31.34
C GLU A 487 -3.37 17.80 31.54
N VAL A 488 -2.58 17.82 30.47
CA VAL A 488 -1.14 17.52 30.51
C VAL A 488 -0.36 18.67 31.14
N GLU A 489 -0.72 19.93 30.84
CA GLU A 489 -0.13 21.08 31.55
C GLU A 489 -0.30 21.01 33.06
N THR A 490 -1.47 20.53 33.51
CA THR A 490 -1.71 20.31 34.95
C THR A 490 -0.78 19.25 35.52
N ILE A 491 -0.64 18.10 34.83
CA ILE A 491 0.29 17.02 35.24
C ILE A 491 1.73 17.55 35.32
N LEU A 492 2.17 18.35 34.32
CA LEU A 492 3.52 18.90 34.31
C LEU A 492 3.76 19.84 35.47
N LYS A 493 2.81 20.75 35.78
CA LYS A 493 2.93 21.71 36.87
C LYS A 493 2.90 21.08 38.26
N GLU A 494 2.14 20.00 38.43
CA GLU A 494 1.99 19.33 39.74
C GLU A 494 3.12 18.35 40.05
N ASN A 495 3.65 17.65 39.05
CA ASN A 495 4.52 16.51 39.26
C ASN A 495 5.96 16.68 38.73
N TYR A 496 6.24 17.73 37.95
CA TYR A 496 7.54 17.92 37.30
C TYR A 496 8.12 19.31 37.56
N GLN A 497 9.44 19.39 37.56
CA GLN A 497 10.17 20.67 37.60
C GLN A 497 10.67 20.99 36.20
N LEU A 498 10.43 22.22 35.76
CA LEU A 498 10.94 22.71 34.48
C LEU A 498 12.45 22.85 34.54
N VAL A 499 13.16 22.07 33.74
CA VAL A 499 14.59 22.27 33.45
C VAL A 499 14.65 23.14 32.20
N LYS A 500 15.12 24.39 32.31
CA LYS A 500 15.31 25.24 31.14
C LYS A 500 16.37 24.65 30.23
N THR A 501 16.01 24.42 28.98
CA THR A 501 16.93 24.07 27.92
C THR A 501 17.12 25.29 27.02
N ASP A 502 18.33 25.55 26.54
CA ASP A 502 18.64 26.63 25.59
C ASP A 502 18.31 26.20 24.13
N TYR A 503 17.29 25.37 23.95
CA TYR A 503 16.84 24.91 22.64
C TYR A 503 15.70 25.77 22.12
N SER A 504 15.61 25.90 20.79
CA SER A 504 14.66 26.81 20.14
C SER A 504 13.24 26.26 20.02
N GLU A 505 13.08 24.93 20.13
CA GLU A 505 11.79 24.25 20.00
C GLU A 505 11.42 23.39 21.22
N PHE A 506 12.35 23.21 22.19
CA PHE A 506 12.16 22.38 23.37
C PHE A 506 12.41 23.10 24.68
#